data_b6dbe40d8087c1b78f4c8807462bb25c
#
_entry.id   b6dbe40d8087c1b78f4c8807462bb25c
#
_cell.length_a   1.000
_cell.length_b   1.000
_cell.length_c   1.000
_cell.angle_alpha   90.00
_cell.angle_beta   90.00
_cell.angle_gamma   90.00
#
_symmetry.space_group_name_H-M   'P 1'
#
loop_
_entity.id
_entity.type
_entity.pdbx_description
1 polymer ?
#
loop_
_entity_poly.entity_id
_entity_poly.type
_entity_poly.pdbx_seq_one_letter_code
_entity_poly.pdbx_strand_id
1 'polypeptide(L)'
;PTSEYMFGYQGAKLIYDPLEIMIDTAHKYDLSIEAWINPYRVSQRNDFSLLAKNNIALKWQNTSKLIVLDNGIYFNPCYNEVTDLIVKGVKEILSNYNVDSFCFDDYFYPTKDKSIDKEEYTKYKSNGGELSLFDWRRDNVNNMIKSVYSAVKTINKSVTFGISPASDMDYDYSTLYADVIKWSRNEGYIDYICPQIYFGFKN
;
A
#
# COMPACT_ATOMS: atom_id res chain seq x y z
N PRO A 1 -0.34 4.01 -15.05
CA PRO A 1 -1.78 4.22 -15.32
C PRO A 1 -2.24 5.57 -14.76
N THR A 2 -3.02 6.31 -15.56
CA THR A 2 -3.55 7.60 -15.16
C THR A 2 -4.57 7.46 -14.03
N SER A 3 -4.46 8.35 -13.06
CA SER A 3 -5.37 8.42 -11.92
C SER A 3 -6.74 8.96 -12.34
N GLU A 4 -7.81 8.44 -11.75
CA GLU A 4 -9.16 8.99 -11.87
C GLU A 4 -9.26 10.44 -11.39
N TYR A 5 -8.33 10.87 -10.50
CA TYR A 5 -8.27 12.24 -10.01
C TYR A 5 -7.86 13.27 -11.07
N MET A 6 -7.05 12.86 -12.04
CA MET A 6 -6.59 13.76 -13.10
C MET A 6 -7.64 13.94 -14.20
N PHE A 7 -8.42 12.90 -14.49
CA PHE A 7 -9.29 12.84 -15.68
C PHE A 7 -10.71 12.36 -15.40
N GLY A 8 -11.06 12.10 -14.12
CA GLY A 8 -12.36 11.56 -13.72
C GLY A 8 -12.52 10.04 -13.94
N TYR A 9 -11.56 9.39 -14.59
CA TYR A 9 -11.52 7.93 -14.81
C TYR A 9 -10.09 7.45 -14.99
N GLN A 10 -9.85 6.18 -14.70
CA GLN A 10 -8.53 5.56 -14.88
C GLN A 10 -8.29 5.20 -16.36
N GLY A 11 -7.03 5.19 -16.78
CA GLY A 11 -6.59 4.72 -18.08
C GLY A 11 -6.73 5.74 -19.21
N ALA A 12 -6.93 7.03 -18.90
CA ALA A 12 -6.82 8.10 -19.87
C ALA A 12 -5.41 8.13 -20.49
N LYS A 13 -5.33 8.46 -21.79
CA LYS A 13 -4.03 8.59 -22.47
C LYS A 13 -3.33 9.86 -21.99
N LEU A 14 -2.14 9.70 -21.43
CA LEU A 14 -1.25 10.82 -21.13
C LEU A 14 -0.57 11.30 -22.41
N ILE A 15 -0.39 12.61 -22.52
CA ILE A 15 0.42 13.27 -23.56
C ILE A 15 1.83 13.59 -23.08
N TYR A 16 2.10 13.46 -21.78
CA TYR A 16 3.38 13.61 -21.11
C TYR A 16 3.40 12.75 -19.84
N ASP A 17 4.59 12.41 -19.33
CA ASP A 17 4.74 11.70 -18.06
C ASP A 17 4.98 12.71 -16.92
N PRO A 18 3.98 12.94 -16.05
CA PRO A 18 4.14 13.91 -14.96
C PRO A 18 5.18 13.48 -13.93
N LEU A 19 5.34 12.15 -13.68
CA LEU A 19 6.33 11.67 -12.72
C LEU A 19 7.75 11.89 -13.23
N GLU A 20 8.02 11.61 -14.51
CA GLU A 20 9.32 11.89 -15.14
C GLU A 20 9.68 13.38 -15.04
N ILE A 21 8.72 14.27 -15.38
CA ILE A 21 8.93 15.72 -15.28
C ILE A 21 9.23 16.16 -13.84
N MET A 22 8.54 15.58 -12.86
CA MET A 22 8.76 15.89 -11.44
C MET A 22 10.15 15.44 -10.99
N ILE A 23 10.59 14.24 -11.38
CA ILE A 23 11.92 13.69 -11.05
C ILE A 23 13.01 14.55 -11.67
N ASP A 24 12.93 14.80 -12.96
CA ASP A 24 13.93 15.63 -13.67
C ASP A 24 14.04 17.03 -13.08
N THR A 25 12.89 17.62 -12.72
CA THR A 25 12.85 18.95 -12.11
C THR A 25 13.46 18.93 -10.70
N ALA A 26 13.12 17.96 -9.87
CA ALA A 26 13.68 17.83 -8.53
C ALA A 26 15.21 17.69 -8.58
N HIS A 27 15.72 16.76 -9.39
CA HIS A 27 17.16 16.51 -9.51
C HIS A 27 17.91 17.70 -10.11
N LYS A 28 17.30 18.45 -11.02
CA LYS A 28 17.90 19.68 -11.55
C LYS A 28 18.17 20.74 -10.47
N TYR A 29 17.42 20.70 -9.38
CA TYR A 29 17.57 21.62 -8.25
C TYR A 29 18.18 20.96 -7.00
N ASP A 30 18.85 19.83 -7.16
CA ASP A 30 19.47 19.05 -6.07
C ASP A 30 18.45 18.65 -4.96
N LEU A 31 17.20 18.40 -5.34
CA LEU A 31 16.16 17.93 -4.45
C LEU A 31 15.91 16.42 -4.64
N SER A 32 15.74 15.71 -3.54
CA SER A 32 15.27 14.32 -3.58
C SER A 32 13.78 14.25 -3.83
N ILE A 33 13.33 13.20 -4.51
CA ILE A 33 11.92 12.96 -4.78
C ILE A 33 11.47 11.60 -4.25
N GLU A 34 10.36 11.60 -3.55
CA GLU A 34 9.75 10.43 -2.95
C GLU A 34 8.46 10.05 -3.67
N ALA A 35 8.34 8.79 -4.07
CA ALA A 35 7.11 8.24 -4.62
C ALA A 35 6.19 7.79 -3.49
N TRP A 36 5.10 8.53 -3.29
CA TRP A 36 4.06 8.21 -2.30
C TRP A 36 3.00 7.29 -2.90
N ILE A 37 2.78 6.13 -2.28
CA ILE A 37 1.89 5.09 -2.77
C ILE A 37 0.90 4.68 -1.68
N ASN A 38 -0.38 4.58 -2.06
CA ASN A 38 -1.39 3.87 -1.28
C ASN A 38 -1.42 2.41 -1.75
N PRO A 39 -0.99 1.43 -0.93
CA PRO A 39 -0.77 0.07 -1.42
C PRO A 39 -2.06 -0.72 -1.68
N TYR A 40 -3.13 -0.50 -0.91
CA TYR A 40 -4.32 -1.35 -0.96
C TYR A 40 -5.55 -0.70 -1.57
N ARG A 41 -5.63 0.62 -1.64
CA ARG A 41 -6.82 1.29 -2.15
C ARG A 41 -6.84 1.31 -3.68
N VAL A 42 -7.85 0.68 -4.27
CA VAL A 42 -8.08 0.67 -5.72
C VAL A 42 -8.79 1.95 -6.18
N SER A 43 -9.84 2.34 -5.44
CA SER A 43 -10.64 3.54 -5.72
C SER A 43 -11.25 4.09 -4.44
N GLN A 44 -11.44 5.41 -4.38
CA GLN A 44 -12.20 6.08 -3.29
C GLN A 44 -13.72 6.04 -3.53
N ARG A 45 -14.17 5.36 -4.58
CA ARG A 45 -15.58 5.19 -4.91
C ARG A 45 -15.87 3.72 -5.08
N ASN A 46 -17.03 3.30 -4.62
CA ASN A 46 -17.57 1.97 -4.88
C ASN A 46 -18.23 1.94 -6.28
N ASP A 47 -17.41 2.21 -7.31
CA ASP A 47 -17.87 2.23 -8.69
C ASP A 47 -16.80 1.62 -9.62
N PHE A 48 -17.02 0.40 -10.03
CA PHE A 48 -16.11 -0.32 -10.93
C PHE A 48 -16.08 0.25 -12.35
N SER A 49 -17.09 1.04 -12.76
CA SER A 49 -17.14 1.65 -14.09
C SER A 49 -16.07 2.72 -14.30
N LEU A 50 -15.52 3.27 -13.21
CA LEU A 50 -14.45 4.27 -13.24
C LEU A 50 -13.06 3.66 -13.40
N LEU A 51 -12.93 2.33 -13.27
CA LEU A 51 -11.65 1.64 -13.38
C LEU A 51 -11.23 1.48 -14.84
N ALA A 52 -9.92 1.53 -15.08
CA ALA A 52 -9.38 1.22 -16.39
C ALA A 52 -9.74 -0.22 -16.80
N LYS A 53 -10.04 -0.45 -18.08
CA LYS A 53 -10.47 -1.76 -18.61
C LYS A 53 -9.47 -2.89 -18.31
N ASN A 54 -8.20 -2.58 -18.13
CA ASN A 54 -7.14 -3.51 -17.78
C ASN A 54 -6.82 -3.53 -16.28
N ASN A 55 -7.56 -2.83 -15.43
CA ASN A 55 -7.36 -2.87 -13.99
C ASN A 55 -7.65 -4.27 -13.47
N ILE A 56 -6.72 -4.82 -12.69
CA ILE A 56 -6.83 -6.18 -12.14
C ILE A 56 -8.06 -6.34 -11.22
N ALA A 57 -8.51 -5.27 -10.57
CA ALA A 57 -9.69 -5.31 -9.73
C ALA A 57 -10.97 -5.69 -10.50
N LEU A 58 -11.06 -5.38 -11.82
CA LEU A 58 -12.17 -5.85 -12.64
C LEU A 58 -12.18 -7.37 -12.79
N LYS A 59 -10.99 -8.00 -12.87
CA LYS A 59 -10.85 -9.47 -12.93
C LYS A 59 -11.16 -10.13 -11.58
N TRP A 60 -10.94 -9.39 -10.48
CA TRP A 60 -11.17 -9.87 -9.13
C TRP A 60 -12.53 -9.44 -8.57
N GLN A 61 -13.34 -8.73 -9.35
CA GLN A 61 -14.72 -8.41 -8.99
C GLN A 61 -15.49 -9.68 -8.62
N ASN A 62 -16.26 -9.61 -7.55
CA ASN A 62 -16.99 -10.75 -6.95
C ASN A 62 -16.09 -11.87 -6.37
N THR A 63 -14.84 -11.59 -6.07
CA THR A 63 -13.95 -12.49 -5.31
C THR A 63 -13.57 -11.86 -3.98
N SER A 64 -13.18 -12.69 -3.02
CA SER A 64 -12.70 -12.24 -1.70
C SER A 64 -11.36 -11.51 -1.73
N LYS A 65 -10.72 -11.37 -2.90
CA LYS A 65 -9.50 -10.57 -3.09
C LYS A 65 -9.75 -9.07 -3.05
N LEU A 66 -11.02 -8.67 -3.15
CA LEU A 66 -11.46 -7.29 -2.98
C LEU A 66 -12.33 -7.14 -1.74
N ILE A 67 -12.15 -6.03 -1.06
CA ILE A 67 -13.03 -5.51 -0.01
C ILE A 67 -13.75 -4.32 -0.62
N VAL A 68 -15.07 -4.41 -0.72
CA VAL A 68 -15.91 -3.35 -1.28
C VAL A 68 -16.72 -2.74 -0.14
N LEU A 69 -16.49 -1.45 0.09
CA LEU A 69 -17.16 -0.66 1.13
C LEU A 69 -17.84 0.56 0.49
N ASP A 70 -18.73 1.23 1.22
CA ASP A 70 -19.41 2.43 0.72
C ASP A 70 -18.41 3.54 0.31
N ASN A 71 -17.26 3.58 0.99
CA ASN A 71 -16.21 4.58 0.78
C ASN A 71 -15.08 4.13 -0.17
N GLY A 72 -15.25 3.01 -0.89
CA GLY A 72 -14.27 2.61 -1.88
C GLY A 72 -14.10 1.12 -2.13
N ILE A 73 -13.16 0.83 -3.02
CA ILE A 73 -12.73 -0.52 -3.37
C ILE A 73 -11.29 -0.69 -2.91
N TYR A 74 -11.02 -1.80 -2.23
CA TYR A 74 -9.70 -2.09 -1.66
C TYR A 74 -9.26 -3.50 -2.03
N PHE A 75 -7.97 -3.71 -2.18
CA PHE A 75 -7.38 -5.04 -2.22
C PHE A 75 -7.39 -5.64 -0.80
N ASN A 76 -7.68 -6.93 -0.70
CA ASN A 76 -7.70 -7.62 0.58
C ASN A 76 -6.29 -8.06 0.98
N PRO A 77 -5.73 -7.54 2.11
CA PRO A 77 -4.34 -7.79 2.50
C PRO A 77 -3.99 -9.25 2.82
N CYS A 78 -4.98 -10.11 3.02
CA CYS A 78 -4.73 -11.52 3.34
C CYS A 78 -4.34 -12.40 2.15
N TYR A 79 -4.34 -11.85 0.93
CA TYR A 79 -3.99 -12.60 -0.27
C TYR A 79 -2.56 -12.33 -0.73
N ASN A 80 -1.78 -13.39 -0.91
CA ASN A 80 -0.41 -13.29 -1.44
C ASN A 80 -0.38 -12.64 -2.84
N GLU A 81 -1.37 -12.90 -3.67
CA GLU A 81 -1.47 -12.28 -5.01
C GLU A 81 -1.64 -10.76 -4.94
N VAL A 82 -2.21 -10.24 -3.85
CA VAL A 82 -2.28 -8.80 -3.58
C VAL A 82 -0.89 -8.28 -3.20
N THR A 83 -0.17 -8.98 -2.32
CA THR A 83 1.23 -8.65 -2.00
C THR A 83 2.09 -8.65 -3.25
N ASP A 84 1.98 -9.68 -4.09
CA ASP A 84 2.74 -9.79 -5.35
C ASP A 84 2.43 -8.64 -6.31
N LEU A 85 1.16 -8.22 -6.39
CA LEU A 85 0.73 -7.08 -7.20
C LEU A 85 1.39 -5.78 -6.73
N ILE A 86 1.39 -5.53 -5.40
CA ILE A 86 2.01 -4.35 -4.80
C ILE A 86 3.52 -4.33 -5.07
N VAL A 87 4.19 -5.45 -4.80
CA VAL A 87 5.63 -5.62 -5.08
C VAL A 87 5.95 -5.40 -6.55
N LYS A 88 5.11 -5.92 -7.45
CA LYS A 88 5.26 -5.70 -8.90
C LYS A 88 5.14 -4.23 -9.28
N GLY A 89 4.17 -3.51 -8.69
CA GLY A 89 4.01 -2.07 -8.92
C GLY A 89 5.23 -1.27 -8.45
N VAL A 90 5.77 -1.58 -7.28
CA VAL A 90 6.99 -0.95 -6.77
C VAL A 90 8.18 -1.23 -7.69
N LYS A 91 8.36 -2.48 -8.14
CA LYS A 91 9.41 -2.85 -9.09
C LYS A 91 9.27 -2.13 -10.43
N GLU A 92 8.04 -1.95 -10.92
CA GLU A 92 7.75 -1.22 -12.16
C GLU A 92 8.21 0.23 -12.06
N ILE A 93 7.90 0.91 -10.95
CA ILE A 93 8.34 2.29 -10.72
C ILE A 93 9.87 2.37 -10.66
N LEU A 94 10.52 1.52 -9.87
CA LEU A 94 11.98 1.48 -9.73
C LEU A 94 12.72 1.16 -11.04
N SER A 95 12.08 0.41 -11.94
CA SER A 95 12.68 0.05 -13.23
C SER A 95 12.54 1.15 -14.29
N ASN A 96 11.55 2.04 -14.13
CA ASN A 96 11.24 3.06 -15.12
C ASN A 96 11.61 4.48 -14.66
N TYR A 97 11.76 4.70 -13.35
CA TYR A 97 11.94 6.03 -12.78
C TYR A 97 13.08 6.07 -11.76
N ASN A 98 13.86 7.14 -11.79
CA ASN A 98 14.94 7.36 -10.84
C ASN A 98 14.45 8.11 -9.60
N VAL A 99 13.54 7.47 -8.83
CA VAL A 99 13.09 8.00 -7.54
C VAL A 99 14.14 7.75 -6.46
N ASP A 100 14.25 8.65 -5.49
CA ASP A 100 15.22 8.53 -4.38
C ASP A 100 14.62 7.74 -3.21
N SER A 101 13.29 7.73 -3.11
CA SER A 101 12.57 7.15 -1.99
C SER A 101 11.18 6.65 -2.37
N PHE A 102 10.68 5.71 -1.57
CA PHE A 102 9.27 5.28 -1.55
C PHE A 102 8.68 5.50 -0.18
N CYS A 103 7.42 5.96 -0.13
CA CYS A 103 6.63 6.02 1.08
C CYS A 103 5.27 5.36 0.87
N PHE A 104 4.85 4.52 1.82
CA PHE A 104 3.46 4.11 1.92
C PHE A 104 2.75 4.95 2.99
N ASP A 105 1.48 5.26 2.74
CA ASP A 105 0.61 5.92 3.72
C ASP A 105 0.05 4.93 4.77
N ASP A 106 -0.95 5.36 5.53
CA ASP A 106 -1.59 4.61 6.62
C ASP A 106 -2.77 3.72 6.19
N TYR A 107 -3.05 3.61 4.89
CA TYR A 107 -4.19 2.83 4.41
C TYR A 107 -3.86 1.34 4.23
N PHE A 108 -3.86 0.59 5.35
CA PHE A 108 -3.67 -0.86 5.36
C PHE A 108 -5.02 -1.60 5.32
N TYR A 109 -5.48 -2.20 6.42
CA TYR A 109 -6.83 -2.77 6.44
C TYR A 109 -7.90 -1.67 6.48
N PRO A 110 -8.90 -1.69 5.58
CA PRO A 110 -9.90 -0.61 5.51
C PRO A 110 -11.02 -0.74 6.54
N THR A 111 -11.11 -1.89 7.24
CA THR A 111 -12.18 -2.18 8.19
C THR A 111 -11.77 -3.25 9.20
N LYS A 112 -12.41 -3.23 10.37
CA LYS A 112 -12.31 -4.27 11.41
C LYS A 112 -13.31 -5.42 11.21
N ASP A 113 -14.18 -5.34 10.22
CA ASP A 113 -15.17 -6.40 9.96
C ASP A 113 -14.44 -7.74 9.79
N LYS A 114 -14.92 -8.73 10.55
CA LYS A 114 -14.33 -10.07 10.58
C LYS A 114 -14.78 -10.94 9.40
N SER A 115 -15.76 -10.50 8.65
CA SER A 115 -16.29 -11.25 7.50
C SER A 115 -15.39 -11.16 6.26
N ILE A 116 -14.60 -10.08 6.13
CA ILE A 116 -13.82 -9.77 4.92
C ILE A 116 -12.77 -10.81 4.55
N ASP A 117 -12.28 -11.55 5.54
CA ASP A 117 -11.21 -12.53 5.42
C ASP A 117 -11.49 -13.82 6.21
N LYS A 118 -12.78 -14.05 6.58
CA LYS A 118 -13.21 -15.18 7.40
C LYS A 118 -12.81 -16.53 6.82
N GLU A 119 -13.00 -16.73 5.52
CA GLU A 119 -12.69 -17.99 4.85
C GLU A 119 -11.19 -18.27 4.87
N GLU A 120 -10.36 -17.25 4.55
CA GLU A 120 -8.91 -17.39 4.52
C GLU A 120 -8.34 -17.60 5.93
N TYR A 121 -8.88 -16.90 6.93
CA TYR A 121 -8.50 -17.16 8.32
C TYR A 121 -8.89 -18.56 8.78
N THR A 122 -10.08 -19.06 8.37
CA THR A 122 -10.49 -20.43 8.66
C THR A 122 -9.54 -21.46 8.03
N LYS A 123 -9.13 -21.24 6.77
CA LYS A 123 -8.12 -22.07 6.11
C LYS A 123 -6.77 -22.02 6.83
N TYR A 124 -6.33 -20.80 7.23
CA TYR A 124 -5.12 -20.63 8.02
C TYR A 124 -5.17 -21.47 9.31
N LYS A 125 -6.26 -21.40 10.06
CA LYS A 125 -6.45 -22.18 11.30
C LYS A 125 -6.48 -23.69 11.06
N SER A 126 -7.18 -24.15 10.01
CA SER A 126 -7.25 -25.58 9.67
C SER A 126 -5.92 -26.17 9.21
N ASN A 127 -5.00 -25.33 8.73
CA ASN A 127 -3.64 -25.71 8.36
C ASN A 127 -2.65 -25.60 9.53
N GLY A 128 -3.14 -25.50 10.77
CA GLY A 128 -2.29 -25.45 11.96
C GLY A 128 -1.80 -24.05 12.35
N GLY A 129 -2.37 -23.00 11.76
CA GLY A 129 -2.04 -21.63 12.12
C GLY A 129 -2.43 -21.30 13.58
N GLU A 130 -1.53 -20.70 14.34
CA GLU A 130 -1.72 -20.46 15.79
C GLU A 130 -2.17 -19.03 16.11
N LEU A 131 -1.87 -18.04 15.25
CA LEU A 131 -2.15 -16.63 15.50
C LEU A 131 -3.64 -16.37 15.73
N SER A 132 -3.95 -15.38 16.55
CA SER A 132 -5.30 -14.79 16.60
C SER A 132 -5.64 -14.12 15.26
N LEU A 133 -6.92 -13.85 14.98
CA LEU A 133 -7.33 -13.13 13.77
C LEU A 133 -6.59 -11.79 13.63
N PHE A 134 -6.46 -11.06 14.74
CA PHE A 134 -5.82 -9.74 14.73
C PHE A 134 -4.31 -9.83 14.51
N ASP A 135 -3.65 -10.82 15.10
CA ASP A 135 -2.22 -11.06 14.88
C ASP A 135 -1.97 -11.57 13.46
N TRP A 136 -2.84 -12.42 12.93
CA TRP A 136 -2.75 -12.90 11.56
C TRP A 136 -2.94 -11.77 10.54
N ARG A 137 -3.86 -10.82 10.77
CA ARG A 137 -3.99 -9.64 9.93
C ARG A 137 -2.74 -8.78 9.95
N ARG A 138 -2.16 -8.55 11.15
CA ARG A 138 -0.86 -7.84 11.28
C ARG A 138 0.25 -8.58 10.56
N ASP A 139 0.28 -9.90 10.66
CA ASP A 139 1.29 -10.71 9.98
C ASP A 139 1.20 -10.60 8.45
N ASN A 140 -0.01 -10.57 7.89
CA ASN A 140 -0.22 -10.33 6.46
C ASN A 140 0.37 -8.96 6.02
N VAL A 141 0.10 -7.89 6.78
CA VAL A 141 0.67 -6.57 6.49
C VAL A 141 2.18 -6.56 6.68
N ASN A 142 2.70 -7.16 7.76
CA ASN A 142 4.13 -7.28 8.01
C ASN A 142 4.87 -7.97 6.86
N ASN A 143 4.28 -9.04 6.32
CA ASN A 143 4.85 -9.80 5.21
C ASN A 143 4.86 -8.97 3.91
N MET A 144 3.83 -8.17 3.67
CA MET A 144 3.80 -7.26 2.52
C MET A 144 4.90 -6.19 2.65
N ILE A 145 5.00 -5.51 3.81
CA ILE A 145 6.03 -4.48 4.06
C ILE A 145 7.45 -5.07 3.87
N LYS A 146 7.70 -6.23 4.46
CA LYS A 146 8.99 -6.93 4.31
C LYS A 146 9.31 -7.29 2.86
N SER A 147 8.29 -7.73 2.10
CA SER A 147 8.43 -8.10 0.69
C SER A 147 8.76 -6.88 -0.18
N VAL A 148 8.12 -5.74 0.10
CA VAL A 148 8.40 -4.47 -0.58
C VAL A 148 9.81 -3.98 -0.25
N TYR A 149 10.20 -3.96 1.03
CA TYR A 149 11.55 -3.58 1.44
C TYR A 149 12.61 -4.41 0.73
N SER A 150 12.45 -5.74 0.75
CA SER A 150 13.37 -6.65 0.06
C SER A 150 13.45 -6.37 -1.44
N ALA A 151 12.32 -6.10 -2.09
CA ALA A 151 12.27 -5.77 -3.52
C ALA A 151 13.01 -4.46 -3.83
N VAL A 152 12.78 -3.40 -3.03
CA VAL A 152 13.47 -2.12 -3.15
C VAL A 152 14.97 -2.32 -3.03
N LYS A 153 15.44 -2.97 -1.95
CA LYS A 153 16.88 -3.16 -1.69
C LYS A 153 17.57 -4.11 -2.67
N THR A 154 16.81 -5.01 -3.29
CA THR A 154 17.34 -5.89 -4.34
C THR A 154 17.61 -5.13 -5.65
N ILE A 155 16.74 -4.16 -6.00
CA ILE A 155 16.87 -3.38 -7.24
C ILE A 155 17.88 -2.24 -7.05
N ASN A 156 17.71 -1.45 -5.99
CA ASN A 156 18.58 -0.32 -5.70
C ASN A 156 18.70 -0.11 -4.18
N LYS A 157 19.89 -0.40 -3.64
CA LYS A 157 20.15 -0.25 -2.19
C LYS A 157 20.13 1.19 -1.70
N SER A 158 20.34 2.15 -2.60
CA SER A 158 20.36 3.59 -2.27
C SER A 158 18.94 4.15 -2.10
N VAL A 159 17.93 3.55 -2.73
CA VAL A 159 16.54 3.98 -2.57
C VAL A 159 16.06 3.64 -1.17
N THR A 160 15.50 4.62 -0.47
CA THR A 160 14.92 4.40 0.86
C THR A 160 13.44 4.03 0.77
N PHE A 161 12.98 3.23 1.72
CA PHE A 161 11.57 2.86 1.86
C PHE A 161 11.08 3.19 3.26
N GLY A 162 10.04 4.01 3.35
CA GLY A 162 9.44 4.45 4.59
C GLY A 162 7.94 4.25 4.65
N ILE A 163 7.40 4.49 5.83
CA ILE A 163 5.96 4.49 6.08
C ILE A 163 5.57 5.81 6.73
N SER A 164 4.46 6.38 6.26
CA SER A 164 3.78 7.51 6.87
C SER A 164 2.50 7.01 7.55
N PRO A 165 2.60 6.43 8.77
CA PRO A 165 1.49 5.86 9.49
C PRO A 165 0.62 6.95 10.10
N ALA A 166 -0.54 6.57 10.69
CA ALA A 166 -1.33 7.46 11.51
C ALA A 166 -0.50 8.00 12.69
N SER A 167 -0.89 9.13 13.25
CA SER A 167 -0.22 9.72 14.40
C SER A 167 -0.42 8.93 15.70
N ASP A 168 -1.44 8.08 15.75
CA ASP A 168 -1.82 7.24 16.87
C ASP A 168 -1.39 5.78 16.60
N MET A 169 -0.33 5.34 17.29
CA MET A 169 0.21 3.99 17.16
C MET A 169 -0.78 2.90 17.62
N ASP A 170 -1.65 3.20 18.59
CA ASP A 170 -2.67 2.24 19.04
C ASP A 170 -3.76 2.08 17.97
N TYR A 171 -4.08 3.14 17.26
CA TYR A 171 -4.98 3.10 16.12
C TYR A 171 -4.36 2.30 14.96
N ASP A 172 -3.10 2.54 14.63
CA ASP A 172 -2.36 1.76 13.62
C ASP A 172 -2.40 0.26 13.96
N TYR A 173 -2.04 -0.09 15.20
CA TYR A 173 -1.93 -1.47 15.64
C TYR A 173 -3.28 -2.19 15.72
N SER A 174 -4.30 -1.53 16.27
CA SER A 174 -5.59 -2.16 16.61
C SER A 174 -6.65 -2.04 15.53
N THR A 175 -6.52 -1.07 14.61
CA THR A 175 -7.54 -0.75 13.60
C THR A 175 -7.04 -0.98 12.19
N LEU A 176 -5.83 -0.52 11.88
CA LEU A 176 -5.23 -0.68 10.56
C LEU A 176 -4.39 -1.96 10.44
N TYR A 177 -4.17 -2.65 11.57
CA TYR A 177 -3.31 -3.84 11.67
C TYR A 177 -1.87 -3.60 11.20
N ALA A 178 -1.39 -2.38 11.41
CA ALA A 178 -0.05 -1.92 11.09
C ALA A 178 0.84 -1.98 12.34
N ASP A 179 1.82 -2.88 12.37
CA ASP A 179 2.74 -3.04 13.50
C ASP A 179 3.98 -2.14 13.34
N VAL A 180 3.72 -0.83 13.40
CA VAL A 180 4.70 0.23 13.18
C VAL A 180 5.89 0.10 14.13
N ILE A 181 5.65 -0.31 15.38
CA ILE A 181 6.70 -0.54 16.38
C ILE A 181 7.63 -1.66 15.93
N LYS A 182 7.07 -2.77 15.44
CA LYS A 182 7.87 -3.89 14.94
C LYS A 182 8.73 -3.44 13.76
N TRP A 183 8.15 -2.68 12.81
CA TRP A 183 8.88 -2.23 11.62
C TRP A 183 10.03 -1.29 11.97
N SER A 184 9.83 -0.39 12.97
CA SER A 184 10.84 0.57 13.40
C SER A 184 11.98 -0.06 14.22
N ARG A 185 11.75 -1.22 14.85
CA ARG A 185 12.71 -1.87 15.74
C ARG A 185 13.50 -3.00 15.08
N ASN A 186 13.05 -3.47 13.93
CA ASN A 186 13.65 -4.64 13.29
C ASN A 186 14.11 -4.31 11.88
N GLU A 187 15.27 -4.81 11.51
CA GLU A 187 15.79 -4.72 10.16
C GLU A 187 14.89 -5.45 9.16
N GLY A 188 14.93 -4.99 7.90
CA GLY A 188 14.24 -5.66 6.80
C GLY A 188 12.78 -5.24 6.59
N TYR A 189 12.33 -4.16 7.23
CA TYR A 189 10.99 -3.61 7.06
C TYR A 189 10.98 -2.22 6.42
N ILE A 190 11.66 -1.25 7.04
CA ILE A 190 11.67 0.15 6.62
C ILE A 190 13.03 0.79 6.91
N ASP A 191 13.34 1.88 6.21
CA ASP A 191 14.52 2.72 6.49
C ASP A 191 14.17 3.91 7.38
N TYR A 192 12.94 4.41 7.32
CA TYR A 192 12.47 5.55 8.12
C TYR A 192 10.95 5.47 8.35
N ILE A 193 10.47 6.30 9.27
CA ILE A 193 9.06 6.49 9.59
C ILE A 193 8.74 7.99 9.66
N CYS A 194 7.58 8.37 9.10
CA CYS A 194 7.09 9.75 9.06
C CYS A 194 5.62 9.82 9.49
N PRO A 195 5.31 9.80 10.82
CA PRO A 195 3.93 9.80 11.30
C PRO A 195 3.15 11.04 10.86
N GLN A 196 1.87 10.86 10.50
CA GLN A 196 0.98 11.92 10.03
C GLN A 196 0.44 12.73 11.22
N ILE A 197 1.26 13.64 11.75
CA ILE A 197 0.90 14.52 12.87
C ILE A 197 0.35 15.83 12.32
N TYR A 198 -0.97 15.88 12.10
CA TYR A 198 -1.68 17.05 11.53
C TYR A 198 -2.31 17.96 12.58
N PHE A 199 -1.84 17.93 13.81
CA PHE A 199 -2.34 18.74 14.92
C PHE A 199 -1.21 19.47 15.62
N GLY A 200 -1.55 20.61 16.27
CA GLY A 200 -0.60 21.42 17.02
C GLY A 200 -0.44 20.98 18.48
N PHE A 201 0.49 21.63 19.18
CA PHE A 201 0.82 21.33 20.58
C PHE A 201 -0.30 21.62 21.60
N LYS A 202 -1.46 22.13 21.18
CA LYS A 202 -2.58 22.50 22.05
C LYS A 202 -3.78 21.55 21.98
N ASN A 203 -3.63 20.45 21.28
CA ASN A 203 -4.68 19.41 21.17
C ASN A 203 -4.32 18.21 22.03
#